data_49610828cc34b6f46dbd150e8ef966f2
#
_entry.id   49610828cc34b6f46dbd150e8ef966f2
#
_cell.length_a   1.000
_cell.length_b   1.000
_cell.length_c   1.000
_cell.angle_alpha   90.00
_cell.angle_beta   90.00
_cell.angle_gamma   90.00
#
_symmetry.space_group_name_H-M   'P 1'
#
loop_
_entity.id
_entity.type
_entity.pdbx_description
1 polymer ?
#
loop_
_entity_poly.entity_id
_entity_poly.type
_entity_poly.pdbx_seq_one_letter_code
_entity_poly.pdbx_strand_id
1 'polypeptide(L)'
;MRVDQKKIYQTMESFGTSGAWWAQYVGGFTEQTKEKGVSTREAVAALLFDRQRGIGLTNYRFNLGAGSKESGKGVYWDEYRRAASLEHTPGRYDFDRDRHAVWFLKKAVSLGVEEVVLFCNSPLERLTDNGSAQMTPGKKSNIRPENYRPFAVYCMDIAERFLQDGIPVRVISPINEPQWDWESGQEGCHYEPKEMRALYRVFAEELEKRPCFKGSVAWRTGKRGMERKGGGVYGSHSEG
;
A
#
# COMPACT_ATOMS: atom_id res chain seq x y z
N MET A 1 22.75 7.94 -25.02
CA MET A 1 22.69 8.54 -23.66
C MET A 1 24.10 8.41 -23.07
N ARG A 2 24.68 9.51 -22.54
CA ARG A 2 26.00 9.49 -21.89
C ARG A 2 25.80 9.70 -20.40
N VAL A 3 26.28 8.77 -19.59
CA VAL A 3 26.26 8.87 -18.12
C VAL A 3 27.60 9.46 -17.67
N ASP A 4 27.58 10.57 -16.98
CA ASP A 4 28.75 11.19 -16.36
C ASP A 4 28.73 10.90 -14.85
N GLN A 5 29.55 9.98 -14.40
CA GLN A 5 29.64 9.56 -13.00
C GLN A 5 30.17 10.65 -12.05
N LYS A 6 30.78 11.70 -12.59
CA LYS A 6 31.27 12.84 -11.77
C LYS A 6 30.20 13.87 -11.48
N LYS A 7 29.07 13.81 -12.20
CA LYS A 7 27.96 14.76 -12.06
C LYS A 7 26.88 14.18 -11.18
N ILE A 8 26.90 14.56 -9.92
CA ILE A 8 25.95 14.10 -8.90
C ILE A 8 24.80 15.11 -8.80
N TYR A 9 23.55 14.65 -8.80
CA TYR A 9 22.34 15.48 -8.63
C TYR A 9 21.68 15.19 -7.28
N GLN A 10 20.87 14.14 -7.21
CA GLN A 10 20.20 13.70 -5.98
C GLN A 10 20.61 12.29 -5.59
N THR A 11 20.43 11.97 -4.32
CA THR A 11 20.54 10.58 -3.86
C THR A 11 19.29 9.80 -4.24
N MET A 12 19.49 8.64 -4.87
CA MET A 12 18.42 7.68 -5.10
C MET A 12 18.33 6.76 -3.88
N GLU A 13 17.23 6.88 -3.12
CA GLU A 13 17.08 6.16 -1.85
C GLU A 13 16.75 4.67 -2.08
N SER A 14 15.87 4.37 -3.05
CA SER A 14 15.45 2.99 -3.33
C SER A 14 14.92 2.80 -4.76
N PHE A 15 14.92 1.55 -5.22
CA PHE A 15 14.18 1.08 -6.38
C PHE A 15 13.20 0.00 -5.93
N GLY A 16 11.95 0.07 -6.40
CA GLY A 16 10.91 -0.82 -5.92
C GLY A 16 9.89 -1.21 -6.96
N THR A 17 8.98 -2.08 -6.52
CA THR A 17 7.81 -2.50 -7.28
C THR A 17 6.54 -2.42 -6.45
N SER A 18 5.39 -2.24 -7.11
CA SER A 18 4.08 -2.40 -6.48
C SER A 18 3.61 -3.84 -6.60
N GLY A 19 3.06 -4.39 -5.49
CA GLY A 19 2.41 -5.70 -5.47
C GLY A 19 1.00 -5.71 -6.04
N ALA A 20 0.36 -4.55 -6.22
CA ALA A 20 -0.95 -4.48 -6.86
C ALA A 20 -0.78 -4.61 -8.39
N TRP A 21 -1.51 -5.47 -9.07
CA TRP A 21 -2.55 -6.37 -8.52
C TRP A 21 -2.10 -7.83 -8.58
N TRP A 22 -0.84 -8.07 -8.76
CA TRP A 22 -0.28 -9.38 -9.09
C TRP A 22 0.13 -10.22 -7.87
N ALA A 23 0.53 -9.59 -6.76
CA ALA A 23 1.12 -10.32 -5.65
C ALA A 23 0.16 -11.30 -4.96
N GLN A 24 -1.12 -10.92 -4.77
CA GLN A 24 -2.15 -11.80 -4.22
C GLN A 24 -2.47 -13.00 -5.14
N TYR A 25 -2.19 -12.87 -6.43
CA TYR A 25 -2.36 -13.94 -7.41
C TYR A 25 -1.10 -14.81 -7.50
N VAL A 26 0.05 -14.22 -7.81
CA VAL A 26 1.33 -14.92 -7.96
C VAL A 26 1.78 -15.60 -6.66
N GLY A 27 1.46 -15.02 -5.51
CA GLY A 27 1.71 -15.64 -4.20
C GLY A 27 1.01 -17.00 -3.99
N GLY A 28 0.01 -17.31 -4.83
CA GLY A 28 -0.65 -18.62 -4.88
C GLY A 28 0.04 -19.67 -5.76
N PHE A 29 1.08 -19.31 -6.53
CA PHE A 29 1.77 -20.21 -7.46
C PHE A 29 2.74 -21.12 -6.70
N THR A 30 2.24 -22.25 -6.23
CA THR A 30 2.98 -23.23 -5.43
C THR A 30 3.56 -24.38 -6.24
N GLU A 31 3.23 -24.48 -7.52
CA GLU A 31 3.77 -25.47 -8.44
C GLU A 31 5.29 -25.35 -8.54
N GLN A 32 5.96 -26.51 -8.64
CA GLN A 32 7.41 -26.57 -8.70
C GLN A 32 7.93 -26.10 -10.06
N THR A 33 9.02 -25.34 -10.04
CA THR A 33 9.79 -25.00 -11.23
C THR A 33 10.67 -26.18 -11.68
N LYS A 34 11.46 -26.01 -12.74
CA LYS A 34 12.50 -26.98 -13.13
C LYS A 34 13.60 -27.11 -12.07
N GLU A 35 13.82 -26.09 -11.25
CA GLU A 35 14.73 -26.12 -10.11
C GLU A 35 14.08 -26.87 -8.94
N LYS A 36 14.67 -28.00 -8.55
CA LYS A 36 14.12 -28.85 -7.49
C LYS A 36 14.01 -28.10 -6.17
N GLY A 37 12.82 -28.12 -5.58
CA GLY A 37 12.53 -27.48 -4.29
C GLY A 37 12.24 -25.99 -4.37
N VAL A 38 12.10 -25.42 -5.59
CA VAL A 38 11.76 -24.00 -5.80
C VAL A 38 10.38 -23.90 -6.47
N SER A 39 9.43 -23.29 -5.80
CA SER A 39 8.10 -23.00 -6.38
C SER A 39 8.16 -21.78 -7.29
N THR A 40 7.16 -21.67 -8.20
CA THR A 40 7.08 -20.53 -9.14
C THR A 40 7.03 -19.19 -8.41
N ARG A 41 6.27 -19.06 -7.32
CA ARG A 41 6.25 -17.83 -6.51
C ARG A 41 7.60 -17.48 -5.90
N GLU A 42 8.40 -18.48 -5.48
CA GLU A 42 9.75 -18.27 -4.94
C GLU A 42 10.71 -17.83 -6.03
N ALA A 43 10.63 -18.42 -7.22
CA ALA A 43 11.42 -18.00 -8.37
C ALA A 43 11.12 -16.54 -8.75
N VAL A 44 9.84 -16.15 -8.81
CA VAL A 44 9.44 -14.76 -9.09
C VAL A 44 9.95 -13.81 -8.01
N ALA A 45 9.81 -14.18 -6.73
CA ALA A 45 10.34 -13.36 -5.64
C ALA A 45 11.86 -13.18 -5.72
N ALA A 46 12.59 -14.25 -6.04
CA ALA A 46 14.05 -14.19 -6.21
C ALA A 46 14.45 -13.28 -7.38
N LEU A 47 13.78 -13.38 -8.55
CA LEU A 47 14.05 -12.51 -9.70
C LEU A 47 13.86 -11.02 -9.38
N LEU A 48 12.92 -10.68 -8.50
CA LEU A 48 12.65 -9.28 -8.14
C LEU A 48 13.57 -8.77 -7.02
N PHE A 49 13.80 -9.56 -5.96
CA PHE A 49 14.34 -9.02 -4.71
C PHE A 49 15.73 -9.57 -4.34
N ASP A 50 16.13 -10.76 -4.85
CA ASP A 50 17.44 -11.32 -4.54
C ASP A 50 18.53 -10.53 -5.30
N ARG A 51 19.50 -10.00 -4.54
CA ARG A 51 20.59 -9.18 -5.11
C ARG A 51 21.60 -9.97 -5.95
N GLN A 52 21.63 -11.29 -5.82
CA GLN A 52 22.57 -12.16 -6.55
C GLN A 52 21.89 -12.85 -7.75
N ARG A 53 20.63 -13.22 -7.61
CA ARG A 53 19.88 -14.00 -8.61
C ARG A 53 18.86 -13.17 -9.40
N GLY A 54 18.60 -11.93 -8.99
CA GLY A 54 17.60 -11.06 -9.55
C GLY A 54 18.06 -9.61 -9.69
N ILE A 55 17.09 -8.70 -9.82
CA ILE A 55 17.35 -7.27 -9.97
C ILE A 55 17.55 -6.53 -8.63
N GLY A 56 17.33 -7.19 -7.50
CA GLY A 56 17.64 -6.70 -6.16
C GLY A 56 16.87 -5.45 -5.75
N LEU A 57 15.55 -5.42 -6.00
CA LEU A 57 14.70 -4.32 -5.55
C LEU A 57 14.72 -4.21 -4.03
N THR A 58 14.84 -2.98 -3.51
CA THR A 58 14.95 -2.67 -2.08
C THR A 58 13.70 -2.09 -1.47
N ASN A 59 12.70 -1.75 -2.29
CA ASN A 59 11.41 -1.20 -1.87
C ASN A 59 10.25 -2.04 -2.41
N TYR A 60 9.24 -2.24 -1.56
CA TYR A 60 8.02 -2.95 -1.93
C TYR A 60 6.76 -2.19 -1.49
N ARG A 61 5.87 -1.93 -2.44
CA ARG A 61 4.58 -1.27 -2.19
C ARG A 61 3.49 -2.32 -2.05
N PHE A 62 3.06 -2.56 -0.81
CA PHE A 62 2.03 -3.53 -0.45
C PHE A 62 0.63 -2.90 -0.53
N ASN A 63 -0.32 -3.57 -1.18
CA ASN A 63 -1.71 -3.13 -1.26
C ASN A 63 -2.50 -3.61 -0.03
N LEU A 64 -3.02 -2.67 0.75
CA LEU A 64 -4.03 -2.95 1.76
C LEU A 64 -5.39 -2.99 1.07
N GLY A 65 -5.89 -4.19 0.79
CA GLY A 65 -7.15 -4.41 0.12
C GLY A 65 -8.34 -3.88 0.92
N ALA A 66 -9.35 -3.41 0.21
CA ALA A 66 -10.56 -2.84 0.81
C ALA A 66 -11.65 -3.86 1.11
N GLY A 67 -11.52 -5.10 0.64
CA GLY A 67 -12.50 -6.19 0.86
C GLY A 67 -13.32 -6.57 -0.37
N SER A 68 -12.97 -6.07 -1.54
CA SER A 68 -13.67 -6.38 -2.80
C SER A 68 -13.64 -7.87 -3.17
N LYS A 69 -12.65 -8.61 -2.68
CA LYS A 69 -12.54 -10.05 -2.88
C LYS A 69 -13.63 -10.82 -2.13
N GLU A 70 -13.95 -10.42 -0.91
CA GLU A 70 -14.95 -11.07 -0.07
C GLU A 70 -16.37 -10.71 -0.51
N SER A 71 -16.62 -9.45 -0.79
CA SER A 71 -17.95 -8.98 -1.11
C SER A 71 -18.40 -9.33 -2.52
N GLY A 72 -17.45 -9.42 -3.45
CA GLY A 72 -17.72 -9.56 -4.88
C GLY A 72 -18.48 -8.38 -5.47
N LYS A 73 -18.61 -7.27 -4.75
CA LYS A 73 -19.32 -6.07 -5.22
C LYS A 73 -18.48 -5.30 -6.23
N GLY A 74 -19.17 -4.62 -7.13
CA GLY A 74 -18.56 -3.79 -8.15
C GLY A 74 -18.26 -4.55 -9.46
N VAL A 75 -17.93 -3.80 -10.49
CA VAL A 75 -17.58 -4.33 -11.82
C VAL A 75 -16.06 -4.35 -11.94
N TYR A 76 -15.47 -5.50 -11.77
CA TYR A 76 -14.02 -5.72 -11.93
C TYR A 76 -13.77 -6.50 -13.23
N TRP A 77 -12.84 -6.04 -14.05
CA TRP A 77 -12.49 -6.72 -15.30
C TRP A 77 -11.89 -8.10 -15.04
N ASP A 78 -11.08 -8.19 -13.96
CA ASP A 78 -10.39 -9.42 -13.59
C ASP A 78 -10.57 -9.70 -12.10
N GLU A 79 -10.93 -10.92 -11.73
CA GLU A 79 -11.09 -11.29 -10.31
C GLU A 79 -9.79 -11.21 -9.49
N TYR A 80 -8.61 -11.33 -10.12
CA TYR A 80 -7.35 -11.13 -9.41
C TYR A 80 -7.06 -9.65 -9.04
N ARG A 81 -7.82 -8.69 -9.59
CA ARG A 81 -7.81 -7.28 -9.14
C ARG A 81 -8.64 -7.04 -7.89
N ARG A 82 -9.40 -8.02 -7.44
CA ARG A 82 -10.11 -7.97 -6.16
C ARG A 82 -9.13 -8.26 -5.04
N ALA A 83 -9.09 -7.40 -4.04
CA ALA A 83 -8.19 -7.55 -2.91
C ALA A 83 -8.96 -7.87 -1.63
N ALA A 84 -8.42 -8.79 -0.83
CA ALA A 84 -8.96 -9.10 0.48
C ALA A 84 -8.63 -7.98 1.47
N SER A 85 -9.56 -7.68 2.36
CA SER A 85 -9.28 -6.88 3.54
C SER A 85 -8.60 -7.74 4.61
N LEU A 86 -7.59 -7.20 5.30
CA LEU A 86 -7.00 -7.86 6.47
C LEU A 86 -7.88 -7.75 7.72
N GLU A 87 -8.94 -6.97 7.68
CA GLU A 87 -9.90 -6.87 8.77
C GLU A 87 -10.99 -7.93 8.62
N HIS A 88 -11.12 -8.80 9.62
CA HIS A 88 -12.18 -9.80 9.69
C HIS A 88 -13.50 -9.20 10.20
N THR A 89 -13.42 -8.50 11.31
CA THR A 89 -14.48 -7.65 11.90
C THR A 89 -13.83 -6.38 12.42
N PRO A 90 -14.57 -5.29 12.66
CA PRO A 90 -13.99 -4.03 13.11
C PRO A 90 -13.00 -4.21 14.28
N GLY A 91 -11.75 -3.83 14.07
CA GLY A 91 -10.66 -3.94 15.04
C GLY A 91 -10.12 -5.37 15.27
N ARG A 92 -10.54 -6.36 14.49
CA ARG A 92 -9.99 -7.73 14.51
C ARG A 92 -9.38 -8.08 13.16
N TYR A 93 -8.12 -8.41 13.15
CA TYR A 93 -7.32 -8.62 11.95
C TYR A 93 -6.95 -10.07 11.78
N ASP A 94 -7.03 -10.53 10.52
CA ASP A 94 -6.66 -11.87 10.08
C ASP A 94 -5.82 -11.77 8.80
N PHE A 95 -4.53 -12.04 8.92
CA PHE A 95 -3.57 -11.92 7.83
C PHE A 95 -3.66 -13.09 6.84
N ASP A 96 -4.37 -14.18 7.19
CA ASP A 96 -4.62 -15.29 6.28
C ASP A 96 -5.68 -14.98 5.23
N ARG A 97 -6.46 -13.93 5.42
CA ARG A 97 -7.45 -13.46 4.42
C ARG A 97 -6.79 -13.05 3.10
N ASP A 98 -5.61 -12.44 3.16
CA ASP A 98 -4.77 -12.15 2.00
C ASP A 98 -3.40 -12.86 2.11
N ARG A 99 -3.42 -14.14 2.49
CA ARG A 99 -2.23 -14.95 2.75
C ARG A 99 -1.20 -14.93 1.63
N HIS A 100 -1.65 -14.83 0.37
CA HIS A 100 -0.75 -14.87 -0.78
C HIS A 100 0.02 -13.55 -0.92
N ALA A 101 -0.65 -12.39 -0.78
CA ALA A 101 0.03 -11.10 -0.79
C ALA A 101 0.94 -10.94 0.46
N VAL A 102 0.46 -11.38 1.63
CA VAL A 102 1.25 -11.37 2.87
C VAL A 102 2.47 -12.29 2.76
N TRP A 103 2.32 -13.48 2.15
CA TRP A 103 3.45 -14.36 1.87
C TRP A 103 4.50 -13.66 1.02
N PHE A 104 4.03 -12.99 -0.05
CA PHE A 104 4.93 -12.30 -0.99
C PHE A 104 5.68 -11.14 -0.32
N LEU A 105 5.00 -10.36 0.52
CA LEU A 105 5.61 -9.31 1.34
C LEU A 105 6.70 -9.87 2.25
N LYS A 106 6.40 -10.91 3.04
CA LYS A 106 7.37 -11.55 3.94
C LYS A 106 8.56 -12.13 3.19
N LYS A 107 8.32 -12.73 2.03
CA LYS A 107 9.39 -13.27 1.17
C LYS A 107 10.26 -12.16 0.60
N ALA A 108 9.68 -11.06 0.12
CA ALA A 108 10.41 -9.91 -0.36
C ALA A 108 11.36 -9.32 0.71
N VAL A 109 10.86 -9.16 1.94
CA VAL A 109 11.67 -8.72 3.09
C VAL A 109 12.80 -9.71 3.38
N SER A 110 12.53 -11.01 3.38
CA SER A 110 13.56 -12.04 3.59
C SER A 110 14.67 -12.05 2.52
N LEU A 111 14.41 -11.49 1.35
CA LEU A 111 15.35 -11.39 0.23
C LEU A 111 16.06 -10.03 0.13
N GLY A 112 15.77 -9.09 1.03
CA GLY A 112 16.52 -7.85 1.14
C GLY A 112 15.75 -6.57 0.85
N VAL A 113 14.42 -6.60 0.88
CA VAL A 113 13.60 -5.37 0.91
C VAL A 113 13.84 -4.64 2.23
N GLU A 114 14.24 -3.38 2.13
CA GLU A 114 14.60 -2.51 3.25
C GLU A 114 13.52 -1.49 3.60
N GLU A 115 12.57 -1.31 2.68
CA GLU A 115 11.48 -0.34 2.83
C GLU A 115 10.17 -0.89 2.28
N VAL A 116 9.11 -0.80 3.08
CA VAL A 116 7.75 -1.16 2.69
C VAL A 116 6.84 0.05 2.73
N VAL A 117 6.12 0.26 1.64
CA VAL A 117 5.03 1.23 1.52
C VAL A 117 3.71 0.49 1.63
N LEU A 118 2.91 0.79 2.64
CA LEU A 118 1.51 0.34 2.69
C LEU A 118 0.65 1.35 1.95
N PHE A 119 -0.16 0.91 0.99
CA PHE A 119 -1.06 1.82 0.30
C PHE A 119 -2.47 1.24 0.16
N CYS A 120 -3.45 2.13 0.08
CA CYS A 120 -4.84 1.78 -0.14
C CYS A 120 -5.31 2.36 -1.47
N ASN A 121 -5.97 1.54 -2.29
CA ASN A 121 -6.69 2.04 -3.46
C ASN A 121 -8.05 2.62 -3.07
N SER A 122 -8.71 2.02 -2.08
CA SER A 122 -9.98 2.46 -1.52
C SER A 122 -9.95 2.31 0.00
N PRO A 123 -10.76 3.06 0.76
CA PRO A 123 -11.11 2.70 2.12
C PRO A 123 -11.79 1.33 2.17
N LEU A 124 -11.78 0.68 3.35
CA LEU A 124 -12.53 -0.56 3.55
C LEU A 124 -13.99 -0.41 3.12
N GLU A 125 -14.55 -1.40 2.43
CA GLU A 125 -15.93 -1.37 1.92
C GLU A 125 -16.96 -0.98 2.97
N ARG A 126 -16.80 -1.48 4.22
CA ARG A 126 -17.69 -1.12 5.33
C ARG A 126 -17.66 0.36 5.72
N LEU A 127 -16.60 1.10 5.33
CA LEU A 127 -16.42 2.52 5.62
C LEU A 127 -16.82 3.41 4.43
N THR A 128 -17.13 2.81 3.29
CA THR A 128 -17.54 3.54 2.09
C THR A 128 -19.03 3.84 2.10
N ASP A 129 -19.42 4.91 1.42
CA ASP A 129 -20.82 5.36 1.36
C ASP A 129 -21.73 4.39 0.61
N ASN A 130 -21.20 3.73 -0.42
CA ASN A 130 -21.95 2.78 -1.24
C ASN A 130 -21.73 1.31 -0.82
N GLY A 131 -20.94 1.06 0.21
CA GLY A 131 -20.61 -0.30 0.69
C GLY A 131 -19.81 -1.12 -0.33
N SER A 132 -19.05 -0.45 -1.21
CA SER A 132 -18.17 -1.06 -2.21
C SER A 132 -16.83 -0.36 -2.24
N ALA A 133 -15.77 -1.11 -2.55
CA ALA A 133 -14.44 -0.55 -2.79
C ALA A 133 -14.32 0.18 -4.15
N GLN A 134 -15.33 0.08 -4.97
CA GLN A 134 -15.46 0.81 -6.21
C GLN A 134 -16.19 2.13 -5.96
N MET A 135 -15.74 3.18 -6.64
CA MET A 135 -16.24 4.51 -6.42
C MET A 135 -17.72 4.71 -6.78
N THR A 136 -18.33 5.71 -6.16
CA THR A 136 -19.65 6.21 -6.52
C THR A 136 -19.55 7.09 -7.79
N PRO A 137 -20.43 6.92 -8.78
CA PRO A 137 -20.47 7.79 -9.94
C PRO A 137 -20.62 9.27 -9.54
N GLY A 138 -20.04 10.18 -10.35
CA GLY A 138 -20.21 11.61 -10.19
C GLY A 138 -19.10 12.32 -9.41
N LYS A 139 -17.88 11.80 -9.41
CA LYS A 139 -16.67 12.45 -8.87
C LYS A 139 -16.78 12.87 -7.40
N LYS A 140 -17.40 12.03 -6.58
CA LYS A 140 -17.53 12.26 -5.14
C LYS A 140 -16.67 11.27 -4.38
N SER A 141 -16.10 11.71 -3.26
CA SER A 141 -15.46 10.81 -2.33
C SER A 141 -16.44 9.74 -1.84
N ASN A 142 -15.96 8.49 -1.78
CA ASN A 142 -16.76 7.35 -1.33
C ASN A 142 -16.57 7.08 0.18
N ILE A 143 -16.11 8.06 0.93
CA ILE A 143 -15.96 7.98 2.39
C ILE A 143 -16.31 9.32 3.04
N ARG A 144 -17.09 9.27 4.11
CA ARG A 144 -17.48 10.44 4.91
C ARG A 144 -16.48 10.76 6.01
N PRO A 145 -16.47 12.03 6.50
CA PRO A 145 -15.56 12.46 7.56
C PRO A 145 -15.61 11.63 8.84
N GLU A 146 -16.78 11.14 9.22
CA GLU A 146 -16.94 10.27 10.41
C GLU A 146 -16.19 8.93 10.30
N ASN A 147 -15.93 8.47 9.07
CA ASN A 147 -15.21 7.24 8.78
C ASN A 147 -13.68 7.43 8.59
N TYR A 148 -13.18 8.68 8.59
CA TYR A 148 -11.74 8.93 8.42
C TYR A 148 -10.91 8.33 9.55
N ARG A 149 -11.39 8.46 10.81
CA ARG A 149 -10.66 7.91 11.97
C ARG A 149 -10.68 6.38 11.99
N PRO A 150 -11.80 5.68 11.81
CA PRO A 150 -11.81 4.23 11.64
C PRO A 150 -10.88 3.74 10.52
N PHE A 151 -10.79 4.46 9.40
CA PHE A 151 -9.89 4.12 8.31
C PHE A 151 -8.42 4.31 8.69
N ALA A 152 -8.09 5.43 9.35
CA ALA A 152 -6.73 5.67 9.84
C ALA A 152 -6.31 4.62 10.86
N VAL A 153 -7.17 4.28 11.81
CA VAL A 153 -6.92 3.24 12.82
C VAL A 153 -6.62 1.90 12.15
N TYR A 154 -7.43 1.48 11.18
CA TYR A 154 -7.17 0.25 10.41
C TYR A 154 -5.76 0.23 9.81
N CYS A 155 -5.39 1.27 9.08
CA CYS A 155 -4.07 1.33 8.43
C CYS A 155 -2.92 1.30 9.44
N MET A 156 -3.10 2.01 10.57
CA MET A 156 -2.09 2.07 11.63
C MET A 156 -1.95 0.75 12.38
N ASP A 157 -3.05 0.05 12.67
CA ASP A 157 -3.01 -1.24 13.36
C ASP A 157 -2.30 -2.30 12.51
N ILE A 158 -2.57 -2.33 11.20
CA ILE A 158 -1.87 -3.22 10.28
C ILE A 158 -0.38 -2.86 10.19
N ALA A 159 -0.05 -1.57 10.09
CA ALA A 159 1.34 -1.11 10.05
C ALA A 159 2.10 -1.48 11.33
N GLU A 160 1.48 -1.27 12.50
CA GLU A 160 2.06 -1.64 13.80
C GLU A 160 2.31 -3.14 13.90
N ARG A 161 1.34 -3.96 13.47
CA ARG A 161 1.50 -5.41 13.47
C ARG A 161 2.63 -5.84 12.52
N PHE A 162 2.70 -5.28 11.32
CA PHE A 162 3.78 -5.58 10.40
C PHE A 162 5.15 -5.19 10.97
N LEU A 163 5.27 -4.04 11.65
CA LEU A 163 6.50 -3.65 12.34
C LEU A 163 6.88 -4.65 13.44
N GLN A 164 5.90 -5.12 14.23
CA GLN A 164 6.12 -6.16 15.25
C GLN A 164 6.59 -7.49 14.63
N ASP A 165 6.09 -7.82 13.44
CA ASP A 165 6.50 -8.99 12.65
C ASP A 165 7.87 -8.79 11.93
N GLY A 166 8.56 -7.65 12.14
CA GLY A 166 9.85 -7.34 11.53
C GLY A 166 9.78 -6.84 10.08
N ILE A 167 8.61 -6.48 9.59
CA ILE A 167 8.42 -5.88 8.25
C ILE A 167 8.77 -4.38 8.33
N PRO A 168 9.72 -3.88 7.51
CA PRO A 168 10.21 -2.50 7.60
C PRO A 168 9.25 -1.49 6.98
N VAL A 169 8.07 -1.31 7.57
CA VAL A 169 7.10 -0.31 7.10
C VAL A 169 7.66 1.10 7.31
N ARG A 170 7.79 1.86 6.23
CA ARG A 170 8.31 3.24 6.22
C ARG A 170 7.28 4.27 5.83
N VAL A 171 6.31 3.89 5.02
CA VAL A 171 5.32 4.82 4.47
C VAL A 171 3.93 4.21 4.53
N ILE A 172 2.95 5.03 4.90
CA ILE A 172 1.53 4.74 4.72
C ILE A 172 0.98 5.73 3.69
N SER A 173 0.39 5.22 2.60
CA SER A 173 -0.21 5.99 1.51
C SER A 173 -1.71 5.68 1.44
N PRO A 174 -2.54 6.37 2.22
CA PRO A 174 -3.97 6.05 2.35
C PRO A 174 -4.81 6.46 1.14
N ILE A 175 -4.23 7.25 0.24
CA ILE A 175 -4.91 7.78 -0.94
C ILE A 175 -4.08 7.44 -2.17
N ASN A 176 -4.74 6.83 -3.18
CA ASN A 176 -4.16 6.53 -4.47
C ASN A 176 -4.93 7.29 -5.57
N GLU A 177 -4.21 8.02 -6.41
CA GLU A 177 -4.75 8.74 -7.58
C GLU A 177 -6.09 9.47 -7.34
N PRO A 178 -6.15 10.40 -6.37
CA PRO A 178 -7.39 10.99 -5.88
C PRO A 178 -8.20 11.76 -6.93
N GLN A 179 -7.55 12.16 -8.02
CA GLN A 179 -8.18 12.93 -9.11
C GLN A 179 -8.91 12.02 -10.11
N TRP A 180 -8.77 10.70 -10.02
CA TRP A 180 -9.39 9.76 -10.95
C TRP A 180 -10.80 9.39 -10.52
N ASP A 181 -11.69 9.11 -11.49
CA ASP A 181 -13.11 8.87 -11.20
C ASP A 181 -13.42 7.45 -10.73
N TRP A 182 -12.54 6.48 -10.98
CA TRP A 182 -12.62 5.09 -10.51
C TRP A 182 -13.97 4.38 -10.79
N GLU A 183 -14.58 4.66 -11.95
CA GLU A 183 -15.92 4.19 -12.27
C GLU A 183 -16.00 2.68 -12.51
N SER A 184 -14.88 2.04 -12.80
CA SER A 184 -14.86 0.60 -13.08
C SER A 184 -13.45 -0.01 -13.00
N GLY A 185 -13.39 -1.34 -12.94
CA GLY A 185 -12.20 -2.15 -13.21
C GLY A 185 -11.32 -2.48 -12.00
N GLN A 186 -11.34 -1.71 -10.93
CA GLN A 186 -10.55 -1.96 -9.71
C GLN A 186 -11.05 -1.16 -8.51
N GLU A 187 -10.50 -1.46 -7.32
CA GLU A 187 -10.70 -0.64 -6.13
C GLU A 187 -10.17 0.79 -6.36
N GLY A 188 -10.88 1.78 -5.88
CA GLY A 188 -10.47 3.16 -5.98
C GLY A 188 -11.42 4.13 -5.26
N CYS A 189 -10.92 5.31 -4.94
CA CYS A 189 -11.69 6.37 -4.31
C CYS A 189 -11.19 7.73 -4.77
N HIS A 190 -12.10 8.57 -5.26
CA HIS A 190 -11.85 9.96 -5.58
C HIS A 190 -11.81 10.80 -4.30
N TYR A 191 -10.99 11.84 -4.27
CA TYR A 191 -10.95 12.82 -3.19
C TYR A 191 -10.70 14.22 -3.73
N GLU A 192 -11.51 15.15 -3.29
CA GLU A 192 -11.23 16.56 -3.48
C GLU A 192 -10.08 17.05 -2.57
N PRO A 193 -9.33 18.09 -2.95
CA PRO A 193 -8.19 18.56 -2.16
C PRO A 193 -8.50 18.87 -0.68
N LYS A 194 -9.72 19.36 -0.39
CA LYS A 194 -10.17 19.63 0.98
C LYS A 194 -10.38 18.34 1.79
N GLU A 195 -10.90 17.31 1.15
CA GLU A 195 -11.14 15.99 1.76
C GLU A 195 -9.82 15.28 2.03
N MET A 196 -8.90 15.31 1.08
CA MET A 196 -7.53 14.81 1.28
C MET A 196 -6.87 15.45 2.49
N ARG A 197 -6.94 16.79 2.60
CA ARG A 197 -6.35 17.54 3.72
C ARG A 197 -6.97 17.14 5.05
N ALA A 198 -8.30 16.96 5.10
CA ALA A 198 -9.00 16.55 6.29
C ALA A 198 -8.62 15.11 6.69
N LEU A 199 -8.58 14.17 5.74
CA LEU A 199 -8.17 12.79 5.98
C LEU A 199 -6.72 12.72 6.48
N TYR A 200 -5.79 13.44 5.87
CA TYR A 200 -4.38 13.45 6.29
C TYR A 200 -4.18 14.02 7.70
N ARG A 201 -5.00 14.98 8.13
CA ARG A 201 -4.96 15.45 9.53
C ARG A 201 -5.30 14.33 10.49
N VAL A 202 -6.34 13.55 10.19
CA VAL A 202 -6.74 12.40 11.02
C VAL A 202 -5.64 11.35 11.04
N PHE A 203 -5.02 11.06 9.90
CA PHE A 203 -3.87 10.14 9.85
C PHE A 203 -2.68 10.65 10.68
N ALA A 204 -2.36 11.94 10.62
CA ALA A 204 -1.31 12.54 11.44
C ALA A 204 -1.59 12.42 12.94
N GLU A 205 -2.83 12.72 13.37
CA GLU A 205 -3.26 12.58 14.76
C GLU A 205 -3.15 11.13 15.26
N GLU A 206 -3.53 10.15 14.45
CA GLU A 206 -3.42 8.74 14.82
C GLU A 206 -1.96 8.26 14.85
N LEU A 207 -1.12 8.75 13.95
CA LEU A 207 0.32 8.47 13.93
C LEU A 207 1.00 8.98 15.21
N GLU A 208 0.66 10.19 15.65
CA GLU A 208 1.23 10.82 16.85
C GLU A 208 0.92 10.06 18.14
N LYS A 209 -0.20 9.36 18.19
CA LYS A 209 -0.61 8.54 19.34
C LYS A 209 0.17 7.24 19.50
N ARG A 210 0.94 6.83 18.47
CA ARG A 210 1.59 5.53 18.42
C ARG A 210 3.10 5.63 18.48
N PRO A 211 3.71 5.32 19.65
CA PRO A 211 5.17 5.46 19.85
C PRO A 211 6.01 4.62 18.87
N CYS A 212 5.50 3.48 18.41
CA CYS A 212 6.19 2.59 17.47
C CYS A 212 6.52 3.26 16.12
N PHE A 213 5.80 4.34 15.74
CA PHE A 213 6.03 5.05 14.49
C PHE A 213 6.97 6.25 14.61
N LYS A 214 7.41 6.60 15.82
CA LYS A 214 8.31 7.75 16.00
C LYS A 214 9.61 7.55 15.24
N GLY A 215 9.86 8.41 14.24
CA GLY A 215 11.05 8.38 13.40
C GLY A 215 11.09 7.30 12.31
N SER A 216 10.08 6.43 12.22
CA SER A 216 10.11 5.26 11.34
C SER A 216 9.16 5.34 10.17
N VAL A 217 8.00 5.97 10.32
CA VAL A 217 6.92 5.94 9.33
C VAL A 217 6.53 7.34 8.87
N ALA A 218 6.43 7.50 7.56
CA ALA A 218 5.89 8.69 6.91
C ALA A 218 4.56 8.35 6.19
N TRP A 219 3.81 9.36 5.79
CA TRP A 219 2.63 9.20 4.96
C TRP A 219 2.81 9.99 3.65
N ARG A 220 2.27 9.45 2.54
CA ARG A 220 2.42 10.05 1.20
C ARG A 220 1.10 10.04 0.44
N THR A 221 0.93 11.00 -0.46
CA THR A 221 -0.02 10.93 -1.58
C THR A 221 0.71 10.49 -2.84
N GLY A 222 0.04 9.84 -3.76
CA GLY A 222 0.60 9.40 -5.05
C GLY A 222 1.05 10.53 -6.00
N LYS A 223 0.77 11.78 -5.69
CA LYS A 223 1.34 12.98 -6.34
C LYS A 223 1.82 13.94 -5.26
N ARG A 224 2.94 14.65 -5.52
CA ARG A 224 3.62 15.63 -4.66
C ARG A 224 2.74 16.15 -3.51
N GLY A 225 2.78 15.52 -2.38
CA GLY A 225 2.03 15.83 -1.19
C GLY A 225 2.95 15.92 0.02
N MET A 226 2.47 16.56 1.07
CA MET A 226 3.23 16.76 2.30
C MET A 226 3.80 15.45 2.84
N GLU A 227 5.11 15.39 3.04
CA GLU A 227 5.79 14.32 3.76
C GLU A 227 5.95 14.73 5.21
N ARG A 228 5.64 13.83 6.15
CA ARG A 228 6.09 13.95 7.54
C ARG A 228 7.03 12.78 7.83
N LYS A 229 8.31 13.07 7.99
CA LYS A 229 9.23 12.19 8.73
C LYS A 229 9.10 12.59 10.20
N GLY A 230 9.08 11.62 11.09
CA GLY A 230 8.89 11.85 12.52
C GLY A 230 9.72 13.02 13.02
N GLY A 231 9.06 14.11 13.43
CA GLY A 231 9.65 15.29 14.02
C GLY A 231 9.85 16.52 13.15
N GLY A 232 9.65 16.47 11.80
CA GLY A 232 9.84 17.64 10.94
C GLY A 232 8.79 17.78 9.85
N VAL A 233 8.20 18.96 9.71
CA VAL A 233 7.38 19.34 8.55
C VAL A 233 8.33 19.92 7.50
N TYR A 234 8.54 19.23 6.39
CA TYR A 234 9.18 19.82 5.23
C TYR A 234 8.10 20.24 4.23
N GLY A 235 7.75 21.51 4.28
CA GLY A 235 7.01 22.17 3.22
C GLY A 235 7.98 22.55 2.10
N SER A 236 7.85 21.97 0.91
CA SER A 236 8.50 22.53 -0.25
C SER A 236 7.65 23.70 -0.74
N HIS A 237 8.07 24.92 -0.45
CA HIS A 237 7.65 26.09 -1.24
C HIS A 237 8.27 25.94 -2.63
N SER A 238 7.44 25.81 -3.65
CA SER A 238 7.81 26.18 -5.01
C SER A 238 7.02 27.41 -5.37
N GLU A 239 7.67 28.58 -5.22
CA GLU A 239 7.31 29.76 -6.00
C GLU A 239 7.77 29.56 -7.45
N GLY A 240 6.95 29.98 -8.40
CA GLY A 240 7.20 29.97 -9.83
C GLY A 240 6.10 29.32 -10.63
#